data_de93fb46ac405a01475e3120a95ce6fe
#
_entry.id   de93fb46ac405a01475e3120a95ce6fe
#
_cell.length_a   1.000
_cell.length_b   1.000
_cell.length_c   1.000
_cell.angle_alpha   90.00
_cell.angle_beta   90.00
_cell.angle_gamma   90.00
#
_symmetry.space_group_name_H-M   'P 1'
#
loop_
_entity.id
_entity.type
_entity.pdbx_description
1 polymer ?
#
loop_
_entity_poly.entity_id
_entity_poly.type
_entity_poly.pdbx_seq_one_letter_code
_entity_poly.pdbx_strand_id
1 'polypeptide(L)'
;MYQRYIYPEALEFNPKLYKALPVWNSKPVVGGGRKSNLDIHKQGIEEVNTILRWIGSLIPVVSHNFSCPSNNEFDHRDYLPPSDHGGGKYNFNIEAFKLVHCWSVLYNKGDGVEKHNHYPYALSFCYYVNIPDGSSPLIIGDETVNVKEGEVIFFLGSTYHSVPTNDIDGRCALVGNVMYVDN
;
A
#
# COMPACT_ATOMS: atom_id res chain seq x y z
N MET A 1 9.76 -10.76 4.03
CA MET A 1 8.37 -11.11 4.44
C MET A 1 7.45 -9.95 4.10
N TYR A 2 6.32 -10.21 3.44
CA TYR A 2 5.26 -9.25 3.09
C TYR A 2 3.92 -9.98 3.13
N GLN A 3 2.83 -9.20 3.13
CA GLN A 3 1.46 -9.72 3.04
C GLN A 3 0.74 -9.03 1.89
N ARG A 4 -0.15 -9.74 1.21
CA ARG A 4 -0.91 -9.22 0.06
C ARG A 4 -2.40 -9.48 0.19
N TYR A 5 -3.19 -8.50 -0.23
CA TYR A 5 -4.65 -8.55 -0.27
C TYR A 5 -5.15 -7.92 -1.56
N ILE A 6 -6.33 -8.30 -2.00
CA ILE A 6 -6.95 -7.77 -3.23
C ILE A 6 -8.19 -6.98 -2.84
N TYR A 7 -8.31 -5.75 -3.33
CA TYR A 7 -9.52 -4.95 -3.19
C TYR A 7 -10.64 -5.53 -4.04
N PRO A 8 -11.79 -5.94 -3.45
CA PRO A 8 -12.82 -6.66 -4.18
C PRO A 8 -13.44 -5.88 -5.35
N GLU A 9 -13.49 -4.55 -5.25
CA GLU A 9 -14.10 -3.67 -6.23
C GLU A 9 -13.07 -3.02 -7.18
N ALA A 10 -11.83 -3.51 -7.21
CA ALA A 10 -10.72 -2.87 -7.91
C ALA A 10 -11.01 -2.60 -9.38
N LEU A 11 -11.64 -3.54 -10.08
CA LEU A 11 -11.92 -3.44 -11.52
C LEU A 11 -12.74 -2.19 -11.88
N GLU A 12 -13.75 -1.86 -11.06
CA GLU A 12 -14.62 -0.72 -11.30
C GLU A 12 -14.10 0.57 -10.65
N PHE A 13 -13.36 0.41 -9.56
CA PHE A 13 -12.91 1.52 -8.72
C PHE A 13 -11.60 2.14 -9.20
N ASN A 14 -10.62 1.34 -9.57
CA ASN A 14 -9.28 1.82 -9.92
C ASN A 14 -9.24 2.84 -11.07
N PRO A 15 -10.05 2.73 -12.13
CA PRO A 15 -10.08 3.76 -13.16
C PRO A 15 -10.51 5.14 -12.64
N LYS A 16 -11.36 5.19 -11.62
CA LYS A 16 -11.79 6.44 -10.96
C LYS A 16 -10.67 6.98 -10.08
N LEU A 17 -10.10 6.11 -9.23
CA LEU A 17 -8.97 6.46 -8.38
C LEU A 17 -7.77 6.97 -9.21
N TYR A 18 -7.41 6.28 -10.30
CA TYR A 18 -6.31 6.67 -11.18
C TYR A 18 -6.46 8.10 -11.72
N LYS A 19 -7.68 8.49 -12.13
CA LYS A 19 -7.99 9.84 -12.61
C LYS A 19 -7.95 10.90 -11.49
N ALA A 20 -8.34 10.51 -10.28
CA ALA A 20 -8.41 11.42 -9.13
C ALA A 20 -7.02 11.70 -8.50
N LEU A 21 -6.01 10.85 -8.75
CA LEU A 21 -4.70 11.00 -8.12
C LEU A 21 -3.97 12.26 -8.59
N PRO A 22 -3.41 13.06 -7.66
CA PRO A 22 -2.72 14.31 -7.99
C PRO A 22 -1.33 14.12 -8.61
N VAL A 23 -0.88 12.88 -8.79
CA VAL A 23 0.43 12.53 -9.35
C VAL A 23 0.67 13.11 -10.75
N TRP A 24 -0.38 13.32 -11.53
CA TRP A 24 -0.33 13.90 -12.87
C TRP A 24 0.31 15.28 -12.94
N ASN A 25 0.14 16.07 -11.88
CA ASN A 25 0.66 17.42 -11.75
C ASN A 25 1.97 17.47 -10.95
N SER A 26 2.53 16.32 -10.60
CA SER A 26 3.74 16.25 -9.78
C SER A 26 5.03 16.39 -10.60
N LYS A 27 6.12 16.75 -9.92
CA LYS A 27 7.45 16.81 -10.53
C LYS A 27 8.09 15.42 -10.55
N PRO A 28 8.99 15.12 -11.52
CA PRO A 28 9.83 13.93 -11.45
C PRO A 28 10.66 13.92 -10.17
N VAL A 29 10.88 12.71 -9.61
CA VAL A 29 11.72 12.50 -8.43
C VAL A 29 13.07 11.88 -8.85
N VAL A 30 14.06 12.01 -7.98
CA VAL A 30 15.37 11.36 -8.18
C VAL A 30 15.16 9.85 -8.26
N GLY A 31 15.78 9.22 -9.26
CA GLY A 31 15.60 7.79 -9.56
C GLY A 31 14.47 7.50 -10.55
N GLY A 32 13.75 8.52 -11.01
CA GLY A 32 12.68 8.43 -12.00
C GLY A 32 11.28 8.36 -11.39
N GLY A 33 10.27 8.58 -12.25
CA GLY A 33 8.87 8.61 -11.87
C GLY A 33 8.38 9.96 -11.38
N ARG A 34 7.07 10.04 -11.18
CA ARG A 34 6.40 11.21 -10.61
C ARG A 34 5.81 10.83 -9.26
N LYS A 35 5.92 11.75 -8.29
CA LYS A 35 5.42 11.55 -6.94
C LYS A 35 4.57 12.75 -6.51
N SER A 36 3.39 12.48 -5.98
CA SER A 36 2.57 13.52 -5.35
C SER A 36 3.15 13.98 -4.01
N ASN A 37 2.51 14.96 -3.38
CA ASN A 37 2.81 15.32 -2.00
C ASN A 37 2.57 14.13 -1.06
N LEU A 38 3.25 14.13 0.11
CA LEU A 38 3.22 13.04 1.09
C LEU A 38 1.93 12.97 1.93
N ASP A 39 1.01 13.88 1.73
CA ASP A 39 -0.20 14.01 2.54
C ASP A 39 -1.49 14.05 1.73
N ILE A 40 -1.56 13.31 0.62
CA ILE A 40 -2.78 13.26 -0.22
C ILE A 40 -4.00 12.75 0.55
N HIS A 41 -3.79 11.97 1.62
CA HIS A 41 -4.85 11.49 2.52
C HIS A 41 -5.54 12.62 3.30
N LYS A 42 -4.98 13.85 3.29
CA LYS A 42 -5.55 15.03 3.93
C LYS A 42 -6.24 15.96 2.94
N GLN A 43 -6.22 15.64 1.65
CA GLN A 43 -6.71 16.55 0.59
C GLN A 43 -8.20 16.38 0.29
N GLY A 44 -8.89 15.48 0.98
CA GLY A 44 -10.34 15.28 0.80
C GLY A 44 -10.74 14.58 -0.50
N ILE A 45 -9.80 13.90 -1.18
CA ILE A 45 -10.08 13.13 -2.40
C ILE A 45 -10.87 11.89 -2.01
N GLU A 46 -12.12 11.78 -2.44
CA GLU A 46 -13.04 10.72 -1.99
C GLU A 46 -12.56 9.32 -2.39
N GLU A 47 -12.01 9.16 -3.58
CA GLU A 47 -11.46 7.89 -4.04
C GLU A 47 -10.25 7.46 -3.18
N VAL A 48 -9.41 8.40 -2.80
CA VAL A 48 -8.28 8.14 -1.87
C VAL A 48 -8.81 7.75 -0.50
N ASN A 49 -9.79 8.48 0.03
CA ASN A 49 -10.39 8.17 1.33
C ASN A 49 -11.06 6.79 1.34
N THR A 50 -11.73 6.43 0.24
CA THR A 50 -12.40 5.13 0.12
C THR A 50 -11.40 3.98 0.17
N ILE A 51 -10.35 4.02 -0.63
CA ILE A 51 -9.35 2.94 -0.61
C ILE A 51 -8.57 2.90 0.71
N LEU A 52 -8.30 4.05 1.33
CA LEU A 52 -7.60 4.10 2.61
C LEU A 52 -8.46 3.57 3.77
N ARG A 53 -9.78 3.70 3.75
CA ARG A 53 -10.68 3.03 4.72
C ARG A 53 -10.54 1.52 4.63
N TRP A 54 -10.56 0.96 3.42
CA TRP A 54 -10.35 -0.48 3.22
C TRP A 54 -8.95 -0.92 3.66
N ILE A 55 -7.89 -0.24 3.23
CA ILE A 55 -6.51 -0.54 3.64
C ILE A 55 -6.39 -0.48 5.18
N GLY A 56 -6.98 0.54 5.80
CA GLY A 56 -7.00 0.71 7.24
C GLY A 56 -7.65 -0.45 7.98
N SER A 57 -8.73 -1.02 7.43
CA SER A 57 -9.40 -2.18 8.02
C SER A 57 -8.54 -3.45 8.03
N LEU A 58 -7.52 -3.54 7.18
CA LEU A 58 -6.59 -4.67 7.13
C LEU A 58 -5.44 -4.56 8.15
N ILE A 59 -5.14 -3.36 8.65
CA ILE A 59 -3.97 -3.12 9.51
C ILE A 59 -3.93 -4.03 10.75
N PRO A 60 -5.04 -4.29 11.47
CA PRO A 60 -5.02 -5.18 12.63
C PRO A 60 -4.56 -6.60 12.28
N VAL A 61 -5.06 -7.17 11.21
CA VAL A 61 -4.67 -8.52 10.73
C VAL A 61 -3.22 -8.53 10.29
N VAL A 62 -2.82 -7.55 9.49
CA VAL A 62 -1.45 -7.39 9.02
C VAL A 62 -0.47 -7.28 10.18
N SER A 63 -0.78 -6.45 11.17
CA SER A 63 0.06 -6.25 12.36
C SER A 63 0.17 -7.54 13.18
N HIS A 64 -0.95 -8.24 13.39
CA HIS A 64 -0.95 -9.52 14.08
C HIS A 64 -0.03 -10.54 13.39
N ASN A 65 -0.16 -10.70 12.08
CA ASN A 65 0.62 -11.66 11.30
C ASN A 65 2.12 -11.35 11.29
N PHE A 66 2.51 -10.08 11.36
CA PHE A 66 3.92 -9.70 11.51
C PHE A 66 4.47 -9.93 12.93
N SER A 67 3.61 -9.82 13.94
CA SER A 67 4.00 -9.99 15.35
C SER A 67 4.01 -11.46 15.79
N CYS A 68 3.18 -12.28 15.19
CA CYS A 68 3.01 -13.69 15.50
C CYS A 68 3.20 -14.53 14.23
N PRO A 69 4.43 -14.72 13.73
CA PRO A 69 4.68 -15.57 12.59
C PRO A 69 4.50 -17.04 12.99
N SER A 70 3.26 -17.46 13.17
CA SER A 70 2.90 -18.86 13.35
C SER A 70 2.76 -19.52 11.97
N ASN A 71 3.13 -20.78 11.86
CA ASN A 71 3.01 -21.57 10.63
C ASN A 71 1.54 -21.86 10.22
N ASN A 72 0.59 -21.25 10.87
CA ASN A 72 -0.82 -21.31 10.51
C ASN A 72 -1.13 -20.08 9.67
N GLU A 73 -1.34 -20.30 8.38
CA GLU A 73 -1.95 -19.31 7.50
C GLU A 73 -3.28 -18.88 8.11
N PHE A 74 -3.34 -17.68 8.62
CA PHE A 74 -4.57 -17.06 9.05
C PHE A 74 -5.38 -16.79 7.78
N ASP A 75 -6.44 -17.55 7.54
CA ASP A 75 -7.29 -17.33 6.38
C ASP A 75 -7.99 -15.98 6.53
N HIS A 76 -7.61 -15.01 5.68
CA HIS A 76 -8.21 -13.68 5.67
C HIS A 76 -9.73 -13.69 5.45
N ARG A 77 -10.30 -14.84 5.00
CA ARG A 77 -11.74 -15.03 4.83
C ARG A 77 -12.49 -15.13 6.16
N ASP A 78 -11.77 -15.45 7.25
CA ASP A 78 -12.34 -15.50 8.59
C ASP A 78 -12.36 -14.14 9.28
N TYR A 79 -11.67 -13.14 8.69
CA TYR A 79 -11.69 -11.77 9.17
C TYR A 79 -12.82 -10.98 8.48
N LEU A 80 -13.99 -11.06 9.04
CA LEU A 80 -15.00 -10.05 8.79
C LEU A 80 -14.62 -8.80 9.60
N PRO A 81 -14.59 -7.60 8.98
CA PRO A 81 -14.44 -6.38 9.76
C PRO A 81 -15.52 -6.42 10.84
N PRO A 82 -15.24 -5.96 12.08
CA PRO A 82 -16.19 -5.99 13.14
C PRO A 82 -17.47 -5.30 12.65
N SER A 83 -18.52 -6.09 12.43
CA SER A 83 -19.88 -5.55 12.43
C SER A 83 -20.06 -4.93 13.81
N ASP A 84 -20.75 -3.82 13.94
CA ASP A 84 -20.99 -3.02 15.15
C ASP A 84 -21.49 -3.80 16.38
N HIS A 85 -21.33 -5.10 16.42
CA HIS A 85 -21.75 -6.01 17.47
C HIS A 85 -20.51 -6.58 18.16
N GLY A 86 -20.11 -5.89 19.23
CA GLY A 86 -19.01 -6.23 20.09
C GLY A 86 -18.96 -7.71 20.49
N GLY A 87 -17.96 -8.44 20.06
CA GLY A 87 -17.77 -9.84 20.41
C GLY A 87 -16.46 -10.47 19.93
N GLY A 88 -15.58 -9.70 19.30
CA GLY A 88 -14.28 -10.20 18.80
C GLY A 88 -13.27 -10.36 19.94
N LYS A 89 -12.63 -11.54 20.05
CA LYS A 89 -11.58 -11.87 21.01
C LYS A 89 -10.23 -11.13 20.77
N TYR A 90 -10.19 -10.13 19.88
CA TYR A 90 -8.98 -9.42 19.51
C TYR A 90 -9.09 -7.98 19.92
N ASN A 91 -8.46 -7.65 21.04
CA ASN A 91 -8.24 -6.29 21.50
C ASN A 91 -7.12 -5.62 20.66
N PHE A 92 -7.33 -5.51 19.34
CA PHE A 92 -6.47 -4.67 18.54
C PHE A 92 -6.96 -3.23 18.66
N ASN A 93 -6.16 -2.41 19.30
CA ASN A 93 -6.40 -0.99 19.34
C ASN A 93 -6.04 -0.39 17.96
N ILE A 94 -7.05 -0.27 17.07
CA ILE A 94 -6.88 0.38 15.76
C ILE A 94 -6.42 1.84 15.95
N GLU A 95 -6.76 2.45 17.07
CA GLU A 95 -6.31 3.80 17.45
C GLU A 95 -4.78 3.88 17.66
N ALA A 96 -4.12 2.73 17.91
CA ALA A 96 -2.67 2.66 18.03
C ALA A 96 -1.92 2.79 16.69
N PHE A 97 -2.59 2.75 15.54
CA PHE A 97 -1.96 2.88 14.24
C PHE A 97 -2.41 4.14 13.53
N LYS A 98 -1.45 4.98 13.17
CA LYS A 98 -1.70 6.24 12.46
C LYS A 98 -1.06 6.23 11.08
N LEU A 99 -1.85 6.51 10.04
CA LEU A 99 -1.32 6.85 8.71
C LEU A 99 -0.62 8.21 8.80
N VAL A 100 0.70 8.21 8.62
CA VAL A 100 1.53 9.41 8.72
C VAL A 100 1.72 10.07 7.38
N HIS A 101 2.07 9.28 6.37
CA HIS A 101 2.26 9.73 5.00
C HIS A 101 1.48 8.86 4.03
N CYS A 102 0.95 9.50 3.00
CA CYS A 102 0.36 8.81 1.86
C CYS A 102 0.60 9.64 0.60
N TRP A 103 1.07 8.98 -0.45
CA TRP A 103 1.35 9.62 -1.75
C TRP A 103 1.08 8.67 -2.90
N SER A 104 0.87 9.21 -4.08
CA SER A 104 0.83 8.43 -5.31
C SER A 104 2.15 8.52 -6.07
N VAL A 105 2.51 7.45 -6.76
CA VAL A 105 3.66 7.38 -7.66
C VAL A 105 3.22 6.90 -9.02
N LEU A 106 3.80 7.50 -10.07
CA LEU A 106 3.60 7.12 -11.46
C LEU A 106 4.96 6.86 -12.08
N TYR A 107 5.15 5.67 -12.63
CA TYR A 107 6.33 5.28 -13.38
C TYR A 107 5.99 5.15 -14.86
N ASN A 108 6.76 5.83 -15.68
CA ASN A 108 6.76 5.67 -17.13
C ASN A 108 7.97 4.82 -17.53
N LYS A 109 8.09 4.55 -18.82
CA LYS A 109 9.25 3.85 -19.36
C LYS A 109 10.56 4.58 -19.01
N GLY A 110 11.50 3.82 -18.48
CA GLY A 110 12.78 4.34 -17.98
C GLY A 110 12.79 4.74 -16.51
N ASP A 111 11.60 4.82 -15.86
CA ASP A 111 11.50 5.15 -14.45
C ASP A 111 11.65 3.91 -13.57
N GLY A 112 12.14 4.12 -12.35
CA GLY A 112 12.28 3.09 -11.32
C GLY A 112 12.45 3.73 -9.96
N VAL A 113 12.73 2.93 -8.94
CA VAL A 113 13.14 3.45 -7.64
C VAL A 113 14.23 2.56 -7.05
N GLU A 114 15.31 3.20 -6.58
CA GLU A 114 16.44 2.53 -5.97
C GLU A 114 16.05 1.84 -4.66
N LYS A 115 16.90 0.89 -4.24
CA LYS A 115 16.72 0.14 -3.00
C LYS A 115 16.74 1.08 -1.79
N HIS A 116 15.64 1.14 -1.06
CA HIS A 116 15.44 1.98 0.12
C HIS A 116 14.50 1.30 1.11
N ASN A 117 14.29 1.91 2.28
CA ASN A 117 13.30 1.52 3.26
C ASN A 117 12.60 2.76 3.83
N HIS A 118 11.64 2.52 4.70
CA HIS A 118 10.83 3.57 5.33
C HIS A 118 11.01 3.62 6.86
N TYR A 119 12.18 3.19 7.38
CA TYR A 119 12.45 3.37 8.82
C TYR A 119 12.30 4.86 9.21
N PRO A 120 11.65 5.22 10.35
CA PRO A 120 11.24 4.37 11.48
C PRO A 120 9.76 3.94 11.49
N TYR A 121 9.04 3.98 10.36
CA TYR A 121 7.64 3.58 10.34
C TYR A 121 7.47 2.09 10.66
N ALA A 122 6.36 1.74 11.35
CA ALA A 122 6.05 0.37 11.71
C ALA A 122 5.71 -0.47 10.48
N LEU A 123 4.81 0.04 9.63
CA LEU A 123 4.36 -0.60 8.41
C LEU A 123 4.42 0.36 7.24
N SER A 124 4.61 -0.19 6.05
CA SER A 124 4.40 0.49 4.78
C SER A 124 3.49 -0.35 3.90
N PHE A 125 2.77 0.31 3.01
CA PHE A 125 1.95 -0.37 2.01
C PHE A 125 2.12 0.25 0.62
N CYS A 126 1.92 -0.59 -0.40
CA CYS A 126 1.78 -0.18 -1.79
C CYS A 126 0.48 -0.76 -2.34
N TYR A 127 -0.50 0.08 -2.66
CA TYR A 127 -1.70 -0.32 -3.38
C TYR A 127 -1.54 -0.02 -4.87
N TYR A 128 -1.75 -1.02 -5.71
CA TYR A 128 -1.51 -0.92 -7.14
C TYR A 128 -2.77 -0.50 -7.89
N VAL A 129 -2.74 0.74 -8.37
CA VAL A 129 -3.90 1.40 -9.01
C VAL A 129 -4.00 1.09 -10.49
N ASN A 130 -2.84 1.02 -11.17
CA ASN A 130 -2.76 0.69 -12.60
C ASN A 130 -1.45 -0.05 -12.85
N ILE A 131 -1.54 -1.26 -13.41
CA ILE A 131 -0.40 -2.13 -13.71
C ILE A 131 -0.55 -2.66 -15.14
N PRO A 132 -0.14 -1.86 -16.15
CA PRO A 132 -0.11 -2.33 -17.53
C PRO A 132 0.77 -3.57 -17.70
N ASP A 133 0.44 -4.41 -18.68
CA ASP A 133 1.25 -5.58 -19.02
C ASP A 133 2.68 -5.17 -19.35
N GLY A 134 3.65 -5.88 -18.78
CA GLY A 134 5.08 -5.54 -18.90
C GLY A 134 5.59 -4.56 -17.84
N SER A 135 4.75 -4.15 -16.88
CA SER A 135 5.20 -3.35 -15.74
C SER A 135 6.23 -4.09 -14.89
N SER A 136 7.23 -3.36 -14.41
CA SER A 136 8.26 -3.92 -13.52
C SER A 136 7.68 -4.42 -12.21
N PRO A 137 8.22 -5.52 -11.66
CA PRO A 137 7.82 -6.06 -10.37
C PRO A 137 8.21 -5.13 -9.22
N LEU A 138 7.75 -5.46 -8.02
CA LEU A 138 8.30 -4.95 -6.76
C LEU A 138 9.38 -5.94 -6.28
N ILE A 139 10.54 -5.44 -5.89
CA ILE A 139 11.56 -6.22 -5.22
C ILE A 139 11.47 -5.94 -3.72
N ILE A 140 11.24 -6.96 -2.90
CA ILE A 140 11.19 -6.85 -1.43
C ILE A 140 12.28 -7.74 -0.84
N GLY A 141 13.29 -7.13 -0.20
CA GLY A 141 14.50 -7.86 0.16
C GLY A 141 15.18 -8.41 -1.09
N ASP A 142 15.18 -9.73 -1.22
CA ASP A 142 15.71 -10.45 -2.39
C ASP A 142 14.61 -11.16 -3.20
N GLU A 143 13.33 -10.95 -2.83
CA GLU A 143 12.18 -11.55 -3.51
C GLU A 143 11.66 -10.66 -4.63
N THR A 144 11.42 -11.24 -5.81
CA THR A 144 10.71 -10.60 -6.92
C THR A 144 9.21 -10.85 -6.79
N VAL A 145 8.45 -9.79 -6.59
CA VAL A 145 7.00 -9.85 -6.39
C VAL A 145 6.29 -9.29 -7.61
N ASN A 146 5.72 -10.16 -8.42
CA ASN A 146 4.84 -9.75 -9.51
C ASN A 146 3.54 -9.23 -8.91
N VAL A 147 3.27 -7.97 -9.15
CA VAL A 147 2.11 -7.25 -8.60
C VAL A 147 1.01 -7.13 -9.65
N LYS A 148 -0.23 -7.04 -9.18
CA LYS A 148 -1.41 -6.88 -10.02
C LYS A 148 -2.20 -5.65 -9.61
N GLU A 149 -2.97 -5.13 -10.55
CA GLU A 149 -3.92 -4.07 -10.26
C GLU A 149 -4.93 -4.51 -9.19
N GLY A 150 -5.23 -3.63 -8.25
CA GLY A 150 -6.11 -3.90 -7.12
C GLY A 150 -5.45 -4.59 -5.94
N GLU A 151 -4.18 -4.99 -6.03
CA GLU A 151 -3.46 -5.56 -4.89
C GLU A 151 -2.92 -4.45 -3.97
N VAL A 152 -2.93 -4.72 -2.67
CA VAL A 152 -2.12 -4.02 -1.67
C VAL A 152 -1.06 -4.97 -1.13
N ILE A 153 0.17 -4.50 -1.09
CA ILE A 153 1.30 -5.20 -0.47
C ILE A 153 1.69 -4.44 0.79
N PHE A 154 1.66 -5.14 1.94
CA PHE A 154 2.16 -4.61 3.21
C PHE A 154 3.51 -5.22 3.55
N PHE A 155 4.40 -4.40 4.09
CA PHE A 155 5.71 -4.82 4.61
C PHE A 155 6.13 -3.93 5.78
N LEU A 156 7.09 -4.40 6.58
CA LEU A 156 7.63 -3.60 7.68
C LEU A 156 8.36 -2.37 7.13
N GLY A 157 8.24 -1.23 7.79
CA GLY A 157 8.92 0.01 7.38
C GLY A 157 10.44 -0.12 7.26
N SER A 158 11.06 -1.05 7.99
CA SER A 158 12.49 -1.36 7.89
C SER A 158 12.87 -2.25 6.70
N THR A 159 11.90 -2.79 5.96
CA THR A 159 12.16 -3.69 4.83
C THR A 159 12.66 -2.92 3.62
N TYR A 160 13.84 -3.30 3.13
CA TYR A 160 14.39 -2.76 1.89
C TYR A 160 13.60 -3.25 0.69
N HIS A 161 13.28 -2.31 -0.20
CA HIS A 161 12.56 -2.61 -1.43
C HIS A 161 12.96 -1.66 -2.56
N SER A 162 12.66 -2.04 -3.78
CA SER A 162 12.96 -1.28 -4.99
C SER A 162 12.00 -1.62 -6.12
N VAL A 163 11.97 -0.79 -7.15
CA VAL A 163 11.29 -1.09 -8.42
C VAL A 163 12.33 -0.97 -9.52
N PRO A 164 12.66 -2.04 -10.24
CA PRO A 164 13.53 -1.98 -11.40
C PRO A 164 13.01 -0.98 -12.44
N THR A 165 13.90 -0.57 -13.34
CA THR A 165 13.53 0.29 -14.46
C THR A 165 12.31 -0.27 -15.20
N ASN A 166 11.29 0.54 -15.36
CA ASN A 166 10.02 0.16 -15.98
C ASN A 166 10.14 0.26 -17.51
N ASP A 167 9.64 -0.73 -18.22
CA ASP A 167 9.71 -0.79 -19.68
C ASP A 167 8.48 -0.21 -20.38
N ILE A 168 7.45 0.14 -19.62
CA ILE A 168 6.17 0.63 -20.12
C ILE A 168 5.70 1.84 -19.32
N ASP A 169 4.84 2.67 -19.94
CA ASP A 169 4.25 3.84 -19.29
C ASP A 169 3.06 3.47 -18.41
N GLY A 170 2.83 4.24 -17.35
CA GLY A 170 1.57 4.26 -16.63
C GLY A 170 1.48 3.34 -15.41
N ARG A 171 2.56 2.69 -14.98
CA ARG A 171 2.55 1.94 -13.70
C ARG A 171 2.30 2.91 -12.55
N CYS A 172 1.18 2.73 -11.84
CA CYS A 172 0.75 3.66 -10.79
C CYS A 172 0.40 2.93 -9.50
N ALA A 173 0.88 3.49 -8.39
CA ALA A 173 0.59 2.98 -7.05
C ALA A 173 0.28 4.12 -6.06
N LEU A 174 -0.53 3.81 -5.06
CA LEU A 174 -0.74 4.59 -3.85
C LEU A 174 0.10 3.97 -2.74
N VAL A 175 0.97 4.76 -2.13
CA VAL A 175 1.93 4.32 -1.12
C VAL A 175 1.63 5.01 0.20
N GLY A 176 1.80 4.32 1.32
CA GLY A 176 1.63 4.93 2.62
C GLY A 176 2.52 4.34 3.70
N ASN A 177 2.76 5.17 4.72
CA ASN A 177 3.52 4.81 5.91
C ASN A 177 2.65 4.93 7.15
N VAL A 178 2.67 3.89 7.97
CA VAL A 178 1.89 3.75 9.18
C VAL A 178 2.83 3.68 10.38
N MET A 179 2.56 4.46 11.40
CA MET A 179 3.29 4.46 12.65
C MET A 179 2.44 3.88 13.76
N TYR A 180 3.06 3.12 14.64
CA TYR A 180 2.48 2.77 15.92
C TYR A 180 2.55 4.00 16.82
N VAL A 181 1.42 4.37 17.44
CA VAL A 181 1.33 5.46 18.42
C VAL A 181 0.85 4.87 19.74
N ASP A 182 1.66 5.03 20.77
CA ASP A 182 1.28 4.67 22.12
C ASP A 182 0.41 5.82 22.66
N ASN A 183 -0.82 5.52 23.07
CA ASN A 183 -1.75 6.49 23.65
C ASN A 183 -1.66 6.46 25.16
#